data_19847e30669849e7aab047125da3f3dd
#
_entry.id   19847e30669849e7aab047125da3f3dd
#
_cell.length_a   1.000
_cell.length_b   1.000
_cell.length_c   1.000
_cell.angle_alpha   90.00
_cell.angle_beta   90.00
_cell.angle_gamma   90.00
#
_symmetry.space_group_name_H-M   'P 1'
#
loop_
_entity.id
_entity.type
_entity.pdbx_description
1 polymer ?
#
loop_
_entity_poly.entity_id
_entity_poly.type
_entity_poly.pdbx_seq_one_letter_code
_entity_poly.pdbx_strand_id
1 'polypeptide(L)'
;MNREEIMTILPHRDNMLLLDDVERKDGIAVGHYTVRGDEFFLKGHFPDNPIVPGVILCEILAQSACVLMQDAMSEGTLPVYTGLNHVKFRSPVKPGDTVETQCRIKRAKHPFYFA
;
A
#
# COMPACT_ATOMS: atom_id res chain seq x y z
N MET A 1 -11.24 -8.09 -2.68
CA MET A 1 -11.87 -6.80 -2.27
C MET A 1 -11.59 -5.77 -3.35
N ASN A 2 -12.62 -5.09 -3.79
CA ASN A 2 -12.50 -3.96 -4.70
C ASN A 2 -12.23 -2.65 -3.91
N ARG A 3 -12.10 -1.53 -4.62
CA ARG A 3 -11.80 -0.24 -3.96
C ARG A 3 -12.88 0.18 -2.96
N GLU A 4 -14.14 -0.05 -3.26
CA GLU A 4 -15.23 0.32 -2.33
C GLU A 4 -15.15 -0.47 -1.04
N GLU A 5 -14.88 -1.76 -1.14
CA GLU A 5 -14.71 -2.63 0.04
C GLU A 5 -13.46 -2.25 0.83
N ILE A 6 -12.36 -1.92 0.15
CA ILE A 6 -11.12 -1.46 0.78
C ILE A 6 -11.38 -0.18 1.59
N MET A 7 -12.18 0.72 1.06
CA MET A 7 -12.53 1.98 1.74
C MET A 7 -13.30 1.78 3.05
N THR A 8 -13.88 0.62 3.26
CA THR A 8 -14.51 0.31 4.56
C THR A 8 -13.48 -0.01 5.65
N ILE A 9 -12.26 -0.35 5.26
CA ILE A 9 -11.17 -0.70 6.16
C ILE A 9 -10.16 0.42 6.28
N LEU A 10 -9.72 0.97 5.13
CA LEU A 10 -8.70 2.00 5.07
C LEU A 10 -9.31 3.39 5.08
N PRO A 11 -8.73 4.34 5.84
CA PRO A 11 -9.18 5.74 5.81
C PRO A 11 -8.69 6.51 4.57
N HIS A 12 -7.78 5.93 3.80
CA HIS A 12 -7.22 6.55 2.60
C HIS A 12 -8.30 6.82 1.55
N ARG A 13 -8.19 7.93 0.83
CA ARG A 13 -9.16 8.34 -0.18
C ARG A 13 -8.47 8.98 -1.38
N ASP A 14 -9.18 8.97 -2.51
CA ASP A 14 -8.78 9.65 -3.74
C ASP A 14 -7.37 9.26 -4.20
N ASN A 15 -6.48 10.23 -4.36
CA ASN A 15 -5.13 10.02 -4.89
C ASN A 15 -4.18 9.34 -3.89
N MET A 16 -4.59 9.14 -2.65
CA MET A 16 -3.82 8.38 -1.65
C MET A 16 -4.37 6.98 -1.40
N LEU A 17 -5.42 6.57 -2.08
CA LEU A 17 -5.88 5.18 -2.05
C LEU A 17 -5.18 4.43 -3.18
N LEU A 18 -4.12 3.72 -2.85
CA LEU A 18 -3.18 3.13 -3.80
C LEU A 18 -3.32 1.61 -3.92
N LEU A 19 -4.56 1.15 -3.94
CA LEU A 19 -4.90 -0.26 -4.18
C LEU A 19 -6.10 -0.33 -5.12
N ASP A 20 -5.98 -1.12 -6.17
CA ASP A 20 -7.12 -1.43 -7.05
C ASP A 20 -7.92 -2.58 -6.48
N ASP A 21 -7.23 -3.58 -5.93
CA ASP A 21 -7.83 -4.72 -5.25
C ASP A 21 -6.86 -5.30 -4.23
N VAL A 22 -7.38 -6.07 -3.30
CA VAL A 22 -6.59 -6.82 -2.34
C VAL A 22 -7.39 -8.03 -1.89
N GLU A 23 -6.71 -9.15 -1.71
CA GLU A 23 -7.30 -10.38 -1.16
C GLU A 23 -6.52 -10.81 0.07
N ARG A 24 -7.25 -11.36 1.03
CA ARG A 24 -6.66 -11.95 2.24
C ARG A 24 -6.83 -13.45 2.15
N LYS A 25 -5.70 -14.17 2.12
CA LYS A 25 -5.70 -15.62 2.00
C LYS A 25 -4.59 -16.20 2.86
N ASP A 26 -4.95 -17.09 3.78
CA ASP A 26 -4.00 -17.81 4.66
C ASP A 26 -3.06 -16.86 5.42
N GLY A 27 -3.59 -15.76 5.92
CA GLY A 27 -2.82 -14.76 6.68
C GLY A 27 -1.95 -13.85 5.83
N ILE A 28 -2.04 -13.94 4.51
CA ILE A 28 -1.30 -13.11 3.58
C ILE A 28 -2.28 -12.18 2.86
N ALA A 29 -1.92 -10.90 2.76
CA ALA A 29 -2.64 -9.95 1.92
C ALA A 29 -1.92 -9.83 0.59
N VAL A 30 -2.65 -10.04 -0.50
CA VAL A 30 -2.15 -9.89 -1.87
C VAL A 30 -2.93 -8.76 -2.52
N GLY A 31 -2.25 -7.67 -2.82
CA GLY A 31 -2.86 -6.49 -3.40
C GLY A 31 -2.30 -6.17 -4.78
N HIS A 32 -3.05 -5.39 -5.54
CA HIS A 32 -2.65 -4.96 -6.87
C HIS A 32 -2.92 -3.47 -7.05
N TYR A 33 -2.00 -2.80 -7.70
CA TYR A 33 -2.18 -1.43 -8.16
C TYR A 33 -1.54 -1.27 -9.53
N THR A 34 -2.34 -0.86 -10.52
CA THR A 34 -1.82 -0.55 -11.86
C THR A 34 -1.58 0.95 -11.97
N VAL A 35 -0.34 1.31 -12.31
CA VAL A 35 0.06 2.71 -12.47
C VAL A 35 -0.54 3.25 -13.76
N ARG A 36 -1.33 4.32 -13.67
CA ARG A 36 -2.03 4.90 -14.82
C ARG A 36 -1.17 5.87 -15.62
N GLY A 37 -0.40 6.69 -14.92
CA GLY A 37 0.43 7.72 -15.53
C GLY A 37 0.04 9.15 -15.15
N ASP A 38 -1.15 9.33 -14.56
CA ASP A 38 -1.66 10.63 -14.14
C ASP A 38 -1.55 10.88 -12.64
N GLU A 39 -0.95 9.96 -11.92
CA GLU A 39 -0.80 10.09 -10.47
C GLU A 39 0.08 11.28 -10.11
N PHE A 40 -0.27 11.95 -9.00
CA PHE A 40 0.42 13.17 -8.58
C PHE A 40 1.93 12.96 -8.33
N PHE A 41 2.32 11.77 -7.86
CA PHE A 41 3.70 11.46 -7.50
C PHE A 41 4.61 11.24 -8.72
N LEU A 42 4.05 11.20 -9.93
CA LEU A 42 4.84 11.04 -11.15
C LEU A 42 5.27 12.37 -11.77
N LYS A 43 4.56 13.44 -11.49
CA LYS A 43 4.73 14.73 -12.20
C LYS A 43 6.13 15.30 -12.12
N GLY A 44 6.81 15.15 -11.01
CA GLY A 44 8.16 15.65 -10.83
C GLY A 44 9.22 14.57 -10.72
N HIS A 45 8.86 13.33 -10.93
CA HIS A 45 9.74 12.20 -10.61
C HIS A 45 9.79 11.17 -11.75
N PHE A 46 10.33 11.48 -12.90
CA PHE A 46 10.99 12.67 -13.38
C PHE A 46 10.24 13.15 -14.62
N PRO A 47 10.31 14.43 -15.05
CA PRO A 47 9.43 14.98 -16.09
C PRO A 47 9.37 14.21 -17.41
N ASP A 48 10.52 13.75 -17.93
CA ASP A 48 10.56 12.99 -19.18
C ASP A 48 10.72 11.50 -19.00
N ASN A 49 10.74 11.01 -17.75
CA ASN A 49 10.91 9.61 -17.42
C ASN A 49 10.21 9.31 -16.09
N PRO A 50 8.87 9.21 -16.11
CA PRO A 50 8.10 9.04 -14.88
C PRO A 50 8.39 7.67 -14.25
N ILE A 51 8.74 7.70 -12.98
CA ILE A 51 9.04 6.52 -12.16
C ILE A 51 8.33 6.69 -10.83
N VAL A 52 7.69 5.64 -10.34
CA VAL A 52 7.04 5.68 -9.03
C VAL A 52 8.11 5.82 -7.94
N PRO A 53 8.03 6.86 -7.09
CA PRO A 53 8.96 7.00 -5.97
C PRO A 53 8.94 5.77 -5.06
N GLY A 54 10.12 5.34 -4.59
CA GLY A 54 10.22 4.17 -3.72
C GLY A 54 9.36 4.25 -2.47
N VAL A 55 9.24 5.44 -1.88
CA VAL A 55 8.40 5.65 -0.69
C VAL A 55 6.91 5.41 -0.98
N ILE A 56 6.48 5.63 -2.21
CA ILE A 56 5.10 5.33 -2.63
C ILE A 56 4.91 3.82 -2.72
N LEU A 57 5.90 3.07 -3.19
CA LEU A 57 5.84 1.60 -3.19
C LEU A 57 5.72 1.07 -1.77
N CYS A 58 6.44 1.66 -0.82
CA CYS A 58 6.29 1.32 0.60
C CYS A 58 4.87 1.63 1.11
N GLU A 59 4.27 2.73 0.65
CA GLU A 59 2.90 3.09 1.01
C GLU A 59 1.90 2.08 0.47
N ILE A 60 2.06 1.62 -0.77
CA ILE A 60 1.21 0.58 -1.35
C ILE A 60 1.28 -0.70 -0.52
N LEU A 61 2.49 -1.09 -0.12
CA LEU A 61 2.68 -2.26 0.75
C LEU A 61 1.98 -2.10 2.09
N ALA A 62 2.11 -0.94 2.72
CA ALA A 62 1.48 -0.67 4.01
C ALA A 62 -0.04 -0.71 3.93
N GLN A 63 -0.61 -0.17 2.88
CA GLN A 63 -2.06 -0.21 2.68
C GLN A 63 -2.55 -1.65 2.53
N SER A 64 -1.81 -2.48 1.80
CA SER A 64 -2.12 -3.91 1.69
C SER A 64 -2.06 -4.60 3.05
N ALA A 65 -1.04 -4.30 3.85
CA ALA A 65 -0.87 -4.88 5.18
C ALA A 65 -1.99 -4.46 6.14
N CYS A 66 -2.53 -3.27 6.00
CA CYS A 66 -3.63 -2.79 6.84
C CYS A 66 -4.87 -3.66 6.75
N VAL A 67 -5.08 -4.35 5.63
CA VAL A 67 -6.20 -5.28 5.48
C VAL A 67 -6.09 -6.44 6.47
N LEU A 68 -4.87 -6.83 6.84
CA LEU A 68 -4.64 -7.88 7.84
C LEU A 68 -4.89 -7.40 9.27
N MET A 69 -4.98 -6.10 9.47
CA MET A 69 -5.22 -5.48 10.78
C MET A 69 -6.67 -5.00 10.93
N GLN A 70 -7.56 -5.52 10.12
CA GLN A 70 -8.96 -5.06 10.06
C GLN A 70 -9.64 -5.05 11.42
N ASP A 71 -9.40 -6.09 12.23
CA ASP A 71 -10.02 -6.22 13.54
C ASP A 71 -9.50 -5.18 14.55
N ALA A 72 -8.31 -4.66 14.32
CA ALA A 72 -7.68 -3.65 15.17
C ALA A 72 -7.98 -2.22 14.70
N MET A 73 -8.48 -2.06 13.47
CA MET A 73 -8.79 -0.76 12.88
C MET A 73 -10.24 -0.40 13.15
N SER A 74 -10.46 0.32 14.26
CA SER A 74 -11.78 0.83 14.63
C SER A 74 -11.98 2.24 14.11
N GLU A 75 -13.22 2.71 14.18
CA GLU A 75 -13.55 4.09 13.82
C GLU A 75 -12.69 5.07 14.60
N GLY A 76 -12.09 6.02 13.87
CA GLY A 76 -11.21 7.03 14.45
C GLY A 76 -9.76 6.57 14.60
N THR A 77 -9.45 5.32 14.30
CA THR A 77 -8.08 4.80 14.33
C THR A 77 -7.38 5.08 13.01
N LEU A 78 -6.18 5.64 13.06
CA LEU A 78 -5.38 5.92 11.87
C LEU A 78 -4.08 5.12 11.93
N PRO A 79 -3.77 4.33 10.89
CA PRO A 79 -2.48 3.66 10.80
C PRO A 79 -1.40 4.65 10.37
N VAL A 80 -0.28 4.64 11.07
CA VAL A 80 0.87 5.47 10.69
C VAL A 80 2.15 4.65 10.79
N TYR A 81 3.09 4.95 9.90
CA TYR A 81 4.41 4.36 9.95
C TYR A 81 5.16 4.83 11.19
N THR A 82 5.85 3.91 11.86
CA THR A 82 6.80 4.24 12.92
C THR A 82 8.23 3.87 12.53
N GLY A 83 8.39 3.09 11.48
CA GLY A 83 9.71 2.75 10.97
C GLY A 83 9.65 1.80 9.78
N LEU A 84 10.75 1.74 9.05
CA LEU A 84 10.97 0.84 7.93
C LEU A 84 12.34 0.21 8.08
N ASN A 85 12.41 -1.12 7.94
CA ASN A 85 13.66 -1.86 8.05
C ASN A 85 13.86 -2.76 6.84
N HIS A 86 15.12 -2.92 6.43
CA HIS A 86 15.50 -3.86 5.36
C HIS A 86 14.77 -3.62 4.04
N VAL A 87 14.54 -2.36 3.69
CA VAL A 87 13.89 -1.98 2.44
C VAL A 87 14.93 -1.92 1.33
N LYS A 88 14.62 -2.57 0.19
CA LYS A 88 15.45 -2.53 -1.00
C LYS A 88 14.57 -2.28 -2.22
N PHE A 89 15.04 -1.43 -3.11
CA PHE A 89 14.39 -1.14 -4.38
C PHE A 89 15.27 -1.69 -5.51
N ARG A 90 14.77 -2.65 -6.27
CA ARG A 90 15.57 -3.38 -7.26
C ARG A 90 15.27 -3.00 -8.70
N SER A 91 14.04 -2.57 -8.97
CA SER A 91 13.61 -2.24 -10.32
C SER A 91 12.66 -1.05 -10.28
N PRO A 92 12.73 -0.13 -11.26
CA PRO A 92 11.79 0.98 -11.32
C PRO A 92 10.40 0.50 -11.71
N VAL A 93 9.38 1.19 -11.22
CA VAL A 93 7.99 0.98 -11.58
C VAL A 93 7.53 2.19 -12.39
N LYS A 94 6.93 1.94 -13.55
CA LYS A 94 6.56 2.95 -14.55
C LYS A 94 5.09 2.89 -14.87
N PRO A 95 4.53 3.94 -15.49
CA PRO A 95 3.14 3.89 -15.97
C PRO A 95 2.88 2.66 -16.83
N GLY A 96 1.74 2.02 -16.60
CA GLY A 96 1.37 0.77 -17.25
C GLY A 96 1.76 -0.48 -16.48
N ASP A 97 2.68 -0.38 -15.54
CA ASP A 97 3.07 -1.52 -14.70
C ASP A 97 2.02 -1.79 -13.64
N THR A 98 1.83 -3.08 -13.33
CA THR A 98 1.00 -3.51 -12.21
C THR A 98 1.90 -3.96 -11.08
N VAL A 99 1.74 -3.34 -9.92
CA VAL A 99 2.44 -3.72 -8.70
C VAL A 99 1.60 -4.76 -7.99
N GLU A 100 2.18 -5.91 -7.69
CA GLU A 100 1.58 -6.90 -6.81
C GLU A 100 2.27 -6.85 -5.46
N THR A 101 1.48 -6.74 -4.40
CA THR A 101 1.99 -6.75 -3.04
C THR A 101 1.69 -8.09 -2.38
N GLN A 102 2.61 -8.56 -1.54
CA GLN A 102 2.39 -9.71 -0.69
C GLN A 102 2.86 -9.36 0.71
N CYS A 103 1.94 -9.37 1.65
CA CYS A 103 2.19 -8.90 3.02
C CYS A 103 1.68 -9.90 4.04
N ARG A 104 2.41 -10.01 5.15
CA ARG A 104 1.96 -10.75 6.32
C ARG A 104 2.38 -10.00 7.58
N ILE A 105 1.62 -10.18 8.65
CA ILE A 105 1.99 -9.63 9.95
C ILE A 105 2.98 -10.60 10.60
N LYS A 106 4.17 -10.10 10.91
CA LYS A 106 5.22 -10.90 11.57
C LYS A 106 4.99 -10.97 13.07
N ARG A 107 4.57 -9.85 13.66
CA ARG A 107 4.35 -9.73 15.10
C ARG A 107 3.38 -8.58 15.36
N ALA A 108 2.53 -8.76 16.33
CA ALA A 108 1.61 -7.72 16.79
C ALA A 108 1.81 -7.50 18.29
N LYS A 109 2.00 -6.25 18.68
CA LYS A 109 2.07 -5.83 20.08
C LYS A 109 1.36 -4.49 20.16
N HIS A 110 0.09 -4.54 20.53
CA HIS A 110 -0.76 -3.34 20.51
C HIS A 110 -0.07 -2.14 21.18
N PRO A 111 -0.06 -0.97 20.57
CA PRO A 111 -0.67 -0.61 19.29
C PRO A 111 0.24 -0.80 18.06
N PHE A 112 1.31 -1.58 18.18
CA PHE A 112 2.31 -1.75 17.13
C PHE A 112 2.12 -3.05 16.36
N TYR A 113 2.32 -2.99 15.03
CA TYR A 113 2.26 -4.13 14.12
C TYR A 113 3.52 -4.16 13.27
N PHE A 114 4.12 -5.34 13.14
CA PHE A 114 5.31 -5.56 12.34
C PHE A 114 4.97 -6.49 11.18
N ALA A 115 5.21 -6.02 9.97
CA ALA A 115 4.89 -6.76 8.75
C ALA A 115 6.11 -6.89 7.82
#